data_0e3281bcbd69b7bda96913979801cdbb
#
_entry.id   0e3281bcbd69b7bda96913979801cdbb
#
_cell.length_a   1.000
_cell.length_b   1.000
_cell.length_c   1.000
_cell.angle_alpha   90.00
_cell.angle_beta   90.00
_cell.angle_gamma   90.00
#
_symmetry.space_group_name_H-M   'P 1'
#
loop_
_entity.id
_entity.type
_entity.pdbx_description
1 polymer ?
#
loop_
_entity_poly.entity_id
_entity_poly.type
_entity_poly.pdbx_seq_one_letter_code
_entity_poly.pdbx_strand_id
1 'polypeptide(L)'
;MGKHLTQSDRIKMETMLNSGHTPEEVAKYLGVHRTTVWRERKRGAYTHRNSDYTEEIRYSSDLGQKAHDWNAQGKGRSIKIGNDLPLAEYIENKIVNDKYSPEAALAAVAQSGIEFKTTISVRTLYRYIDDGIFLKLTNKDLPVKGKRKKHNKKVKVQKRAAAGQSIEKRPEVVENREVFGHWEMDTVKGKRGVTKSCMLVLTERKTRNEIIVKLQDQKAESVVDALDRIERKWGDMFKNIFRSITVDNGVEFSDCDGLEKSAIHPGEKRTFLFYCHPYSSWERGSNENTNRLIRRHIPKGEDFDEKQDRDIEYIETVSYTHLRAHETP
;
A
#
# COMPACT_ATOMS: atom_id res chain seq x y z
N MET A 1 21.91 -13.83 33.47
CA MET A 1 20.50 -13.43 33.38
C MET A 1 19.69 -14.31 34.32
N GLY A 2 18.90 -13.76 35.25
CA GLY A 2 18.08 -14.55 36.16
C GLY A 2 16.95 -15.27 35.43
N LYS A 3 16.72 -16.53 35.76
CA LYS A 3 15.64 -17.36 35.23
C LYS A 3 14.28 -16.74 35.64
N HIS A 4 13.38 -16.49 34.70
CA HIS A 4 12.00 -16.12 34.99
C HIS A 4 11.19 -17.37 35.33
N LEU A 5 10.30 -17.26 36.33
CA LEU A 5 9.38 -18.34 36.69
C LEU A 5 8.35 -18.55 35.58
N THR A 6 8.18 -19.78 35.16
CA THR A 6 7.12 -20.21 34.24
C THR A 6 5.84 -20.49 35.01
N GLN A 7 4.70 -20.67 34.33
CA GLN A 7 3.45 -21.08 34.98
C GLN A 7 3.62 -22.43 35.69
N SER A 8 4.33 -23.37 35.09
CA SER A 8 4.66 -24.67 35.71
C SER A 8 5.48 -24.51 36.99
N ASP A 9 6.46 -23.58 37.02
CA ASP A 9 7.24 -23.29 38.22
C ASP A 9 6.35 -22.68 39.33
N ARG A 10 5.35 -21.87 39.00
CA ARG A 10 4.38 -21.30 39.93
C ARG A 10 3.47 -22.36 40.54
N ILE A 11 2.99 -23.31 39.75
CA ILE A 11 2.19 -24.45 40.23
C ILE A 11 2.99 -25.31 41.20
N LYS A 12 4.26 -25.63 40.86
CA LYS A 12 5.15 -26.37 41.76
C LYS A 12 5.40 -25.63 43.07
N MET A 13 5.61 -24.31 43.00
CA MET A 13 5.76 -23.42 44.14
C MET A 13 4.54 -23.47 45.05
N GLU A 14 3.33 -23.37 44.50
CA GLU A 14 2.05 -23.44 45.24
C GLU A 14 1.93 -24.81 45.97
N THR A 15 2.17 -25.89 45.22
CA THR A 15 2.09 -27.26 45.78
C THR A 15 3.05 -27.44 46.98
N MET A 16 4.31 -27.01 46.81
CA MET A 16 5.31 -27.10 47.87
C MET A 16 4.99 -26.27 49.10
N LEU A 17 4.53 -25.01 48.90
CA LEU A 17 4.14 -24.12 49.98
C LEU A 17 2.93 -24.69 50.75
N ASN A 18 1.95 -25.25 50.05
CA ASN A 18 0.78 -25.88 50.64
C ASN A 18 1.13 -27.19 51.38
N SER A 19 2.25 -27.86 50.99
CA SER A 19 2.79 -29.03 51.69
C SER A 19 3.71 -28.67 52.87
N GLY A 20 3.81 -27.37 53.22
CA GLY A 20 4.56 -26.92 54.40
C GLY A 20 6.08 -26.68 54.15
N HIS A 21 6.53 -26.71 52.92
CA HIS A 21 7.94 -26.37 52.58
C HIS A 21 8.22 -24.88 52.77
N THR A 22 9.41 -24.58 53.21
CA THR A 22 9.88 -23.21 53.38
C THR A 22 10.18 -22.53 52.04
N PRO A 23 10.09 -21.21 51.95
CA PRO A 23 10.46 -20.49 50.72
C PRO A 23 11.91 -20.74 50.26
N GLU A 24 12.83 -21.06 51.14
CA GLU A 24 14.22 -21.38 50.88
C GLU A 24 14.32 -22.76 50.20
N GLU A 25 13.59 -23.75 50.65
CA GLU A 25 13.53 -25.09 50.01
C GLU A 25 12.91 -25.01 48.63
N VAL A 26 11.84 -24.22 48.47
CA VAL A 26 11.19 -23.93 47.16
C VAL A 26 12.20 -23.26 46.22
N ALA A 27 12.97 -22.29 46.68
CA ALA A 27 13.97 -21.60 45.89
C ALA A 27 15.08 -22.56 45.40
N LYS A 28 15.55 -23.44 46.31
CA LYS A 28 16.53 -24.46 45.98
C LYS A 28 15.99 -25.46 44.96
N TYR A 29 14.76 -25.90 45.12
CA TYR A 29 14.11 -26.86 44.19
C TYR A 29 13.93 -26.26 42.79
N LEU A 30 13.48 -25.00 42.70
CA LEU A 30 13.26 -24.34 41.42
C LEU A 30 14.56 -23.80 40.78
N GLY A 31 15.68 -23.83 41.49
CA GLY A 31 16.95 -23.29 41.00
C GLY A 31 16.92 -21.77 40.82
N VAL A 32 16.24 -21.05 41.71
CA VAL A 32 16.12 -19.60 41.69
C VAL A 32 16.57 -18.96 43.01
N HIS A 33 16.88 -17.68 43.01
CA HIS A 33 17.25 -17.01 44.25
C HIS A 33 16.03 -16.83 45.17
N ARG A 34 16.24 -16.94 46.50
CA ARG A 34 15.17 -16.83 47.52
C ARG A 34 14.30 -15.57 47.38
N THR A 35 14.90 -14.44 46.97
CA THR A 35 14.16 -13.20 46.75
C THR A 35 13.15 -13.30 45.59
N THR A 36 13.40 -14.17 44.61
CA THR A 36 12.46 -14.44 43.51
C THR A 36 11.21 -15.12 44.03
N VAL A 37 11.35 -16.13 44.88
CA VAL A 37 10.23 -16.83 45.53
C VAL A 37 9.46 -15.89 46.47
N TRP A 38 10.17 -15.09 47.24
CA TRP A 38 9.53 -14.11 48.11
C TRP A 38 8.72 -13.05 47.34
N ARG A 39 9.25 -12.50 46.27
CA ARG A 39 8.54 -11.55 45.41
C ARG A 39 7.34 -12.19 44.73
N GLU A 40 7.47 -13.42 44.27
CA GLU A 40 6.41 -14.18 43.63
C GLU A 40 5.31 -14.53 44.62
N ARG A 41 5.66 -14.96 45.85
CA ARG A 41 4.68 -15.19 46.94
C ARG A 41 3.87 -13.96 47.25
N LYS A 42 4.50 -12.78 47.32
CA LYS A 42 3.81 -11.51 47.51
C LYS A 42 2.86 -11.16 46.34
N ARG A 43 3.27 -11.53 45.12
CA ARG A 43 2.51 -11.24 43.89
C ARG A 43 1.22 -12.07 43.77
N GLY A 44 1.26 -13.33 44.15
CA GLY A 44 0.11 -14.25 44.14
C GLY A 44 -0.53 -14.47 45.47
N ALA A 45 -0.29 -13.61 46.46
CA ALA A 45 -0.89 -13.72 47.80
C ALA A 45 -2.40 -13.45 47.77
N TYR A 46 -3.14 -14.28 48.51
CA TYR A 46 -4.57 -14.06 48.78
C TYR A 46 -4.92 -14.50 50.21
N THR A 47 -5.98 -13.93 50.74
CA THR A 47 -6.53 -14.32 52.07
C THR A 47 -7.38 -15.56 51.90
N HIS A 48 -6.98 -16.65 52.53
CA HIS A 48 -7.74 -17.89 52.62
C HIS A 48 -8.45 -17.96 53.96
N ARG A 49 -9.73 -18.29 53.94
CA ARG A 49 -10.54 -18.50 55.16
C ARG A 49 -10.68 -19.99 55.42
N ASN A 50 -10.14 -20.44 56.55
CA ASN A 50 -10.19 -21.83 56.97
C ASN A 50 -11.61 -22.19 57.46
N SER A 51 -11.88 -23.48 57.69
CA SER A 51 -13.16 -23.98 58.19
C SER A 51 -13.48 -23.54 59.61
N ASP A 52 -12.49 -23.16 60.41
CA ASP A 52 -12.60 -22.61 61.77
C ASP A 52 -12.77 -21.09 61.81
N TYR A 53 -13.03 -20.48 60.65
CA TYR A 53 -13.14 -19.04 60.42
C TYR A 53 -11.86 -18.22 60.64
N THR A 54 -10.69 -18.85 60.85
CA THR A 54 -9.40 -18.16 60.85
C THR A 54 -8.98 -17.78 59.42
N GLU A 55 -8.26 -16.67 59.28
CA GLU A 55 -7.77 -16.20 58.01
C GLU A 55 -6.24 -16.35 57.94
N GLU A 56 -5.77 -16.86 56.84
CA GLU A 56 -4.32 -16.94 56.56
C GLU A 56 -4.00 -16.50 55.16
N ILE A 57 -2.74 -16.00 54.94
CA ILE A 57 -2.29 -15.57 53.63
C ILE A 57 -1.65 -16.77 52.94
N ARG A 58 -2.28 -17.25 51.86
CA ARG A 58 -1.79 -18.30 50.99
C ARG A 58 -1.32 -17.72 49.67
N TYR A 59 -0.57 -18.54 48.91
CA TYR A 59 -0.13 -18.22 47.57
C TYR A 59 -0.96 -18.99 46.54
N SER A 60 -1.36 -18.31 45.43
CA SER A 60 -1.99 -18.93 44.28
C SER A 60 -1.13 -18.70 43.03
N SER A 61 -0.86 -19.79 42.32
CA SER A 61 -0.13 -19.78 41.06
C SER A 61 -0.87 -18.99 39.97
N ASP A 62 -2.21 -19.07 39.96
CA ASP A 62 -3.05 -18.38 38.99
C ASP A 62 -3.04 -16.86 39.21
N LEU A 63 -3.11 -16.42 40.46
CA LEU A 63 -3.01 -15.00 40.80
C LEU A 63 -1.61 -14.46 40.50
N GLY A 64 -0.59 -15.26 40.82
CA GLY A 64 0.79 -14.94 40.48
C GLY A 64 1.02 -14.80 38.97
N GLN A 65 0.43 -15.73 38.18
CA GLN A 65 0.50 -15.67 36.71
C GLN A 65 -0.26 -14.46 36.15
N LYS A 66 -1.50 -14.23 36.59
CA LYS A 66 -2.30 -13.06 36.17
C LYS A 66 -1.58 -11.75 36.45
N ALA A 67 -1.00 -11.61 37.65
CA ALA A 67 -0.25 -10.40 38.01
C ALA A 67 1.04 -10.26 37.20
N HIS A 68 1.72 -11.39 36.87
CA HIS A 68 2.88 -11.38 35.97
C HIS A 68 2.49 -10.89 34.57
N ASP A 69 1.42 -11.43 34.00
CA ASP A 69 0.96 -11.10 32.66
C ASP A 69 0.48 -9.65 32.56
N TRP A 70 -0.24 -9.19 33.57
CA TRP A 70 -0.62 -7.78 33.68
C TRP A 70 0.60 -6.84 33.70
N ASN A 71 1.59 -7.15 34.53
CA ASN A 71 2.83 -6.37 34.59
C ASN A 71 3.69 -6.50 33.33
N ALA A 72 3.56 -7.60 32.57
CA ALA A 72 4.23 -7.77 31.29
C ALA A 72 3.63 -6.90 30.19
N GLN A 73 2.30 -6.68 30.22
CA GLN A 73 1.61 -5.82 29.26
C GLN A 73 2.04 -4.35 29.38
N GLY A 74 2.40 -3.91 30.58
CA GLY A 74 2.92 -2.55 30.81
C GLY A 74 4.39 -2.34 30.42
N LYS A 75 5.08 -3.41 29.98
CA LYS A 75 6.49 -3.33 29.59
C LYS A 75 6.60 -2.98 28.10
N GLY A 76 7.22 -1.87 27.80
CA GLY A 76 7.48 -1.44 26.43
C GLY A 76 7.43 0.08 26.31
N ARG A 77 7.86 0.58 25.14
CA ARG A 77 7.73 2.00 24.86
C ARG A 77 6.25 2.29 24.58
N SER A 78 5.76 3.41 25.11
CA SER A 78 4.41 3.90 24.79
C SER A 78 4.23 4.08 23.28
N ILE A 79 2.99 3.89 22.82
CA ILE A 79 2.62 4.08 21.42
C ILE A 79 2.81 5.56 21.09
N LYS A 80 3.76 5.88 20.22
CA LYS A 80 4.11 7.27 19.88
C LYS A 80 2.90 8.08 19.42
N ILE A 81 2.10 7.50 18.52
CA ILE A 81 0.95 8.18 17.92
C ILE A 81 -0.20 8.42 18.93
N GLY A 82 -0.24 7.67 20.03
CA GLY A 82 -1.22 7.88 21.11
C GLY A 82 -1.07 9.22 21.84
N ASN A 83 0.09 9.86 21.73
CA ASN A 83 0.36 11.17 22.31
C ASN A 83 0.20 12.32 21.30
N ASP A 84 -0.20 12.03 20.06
CA ASP A 84 -0.33 12.99 18.97
C ASP A 84 -1.58 12.69 18.14
N LEU A 85 -2.73 13.03 18.71
CA LEU A 85 -4.02 12.84 18.05
C LEU A 85 -4.13 13.56 16.70
N PRO A 86 -3.66 14.83 16.54
CA PRO A 86 -3.65 15.51 15.25
C PRO A 86 -2.89 14.74 14.15
N LEU A 87 -1.75 14.14 14.47
CA LEU A 87 -1.01 13.30 13.53
C LEU A 87 -1.80 12.06 13.14
N ALA A 88 -2.45 11.41 14.13
CA ALA A 88 -3.28 10.23 13.87
C ALA A 88 -4.43 10.54 12.93
N GLU A 89 -5.18 11.61 13.20
CA GLU A 89 -6.31 12.06 12.37
C GLU A 89 -5.86 12.47 10.97
N TYR A 90 -4.75 13.17 10.84
CA TYR A 90 -4.20 13.56 9.55
C TYR A 90 -3.88 12.32 8.69
N ILE A 91 -3.19 11.33 9.26
CA ILE A 91 -2.84 10.07 8.59
C ILE A 91 -4.11 9.30 8.22
N GLU A 92 -5.08 9.18 9.13
CA GLU A 92 -6.37 8.52 8.85
C GLU A 92 -7.07 9.18 7.65
N ASN A 93 -7.20 10.49 7.64
CA ASN A 93 -7.84 11.24 6.57
C ASN A 93 -7.13 11.00 5.23
N LYS A 94 -5.80 11.08 5.21
CA LYS A 94 -5.01 10.84 3.98
C LYS A 94 -5.18 9.43 3.43
N ILE A 95 -5.25 8.40 4.30
CA ILE A 95 -5.35 7.01 3.83
C ILE A 95 -6.81 6.63 3.53
N VAL A 96 -7.76 6.98 4.40
CA VAL A 96 -9.16 6.56 4.27
C VAL A 96 -9.90 7.38 3.23
N ASN A 97 -9.77 8.71 3.26
CA ASN A 97 -10.50 9.63 2.38
C ASN A 97 -9.74 9.86 1.06
N ASP A 98 -8.47 10.28 1.16
CA ASP A 98 -7.66 10.65 -0.01
C ASP A 98 -7.01 9.42 -0.68
N LYS A 99 -7.21 8.21 -0.14
CA LYS A 99 -6.72 6.93 -0.70
C LYS A 99 -5.19 6.83 -0.83
N TYR A 100 -4.45 7.60 -0.05
CA TYR A 100 -3.00 7.53 -0.01
C TYR A 100 -2.50 6.17 0.51
N SER A 101 -1.30 5.74 0.08
CA SER A 101 -0.62 4.66 0.79
C SER A 101 -0.06 5.17 2.11
N PRO A 102 0.26 4.30 3.07
CA PRO A 102 0.90 4.70 4.32
C PRO A 102 2.17 5.53 4.10
N GLU A 103 2.95 5.19 3.10
CA GLU A 103 4.18 5.88 2.73
C GLU A 103 3.91 7.27 2.15
N ALA A 104 2.97 7.37 1.21
CA ALA A 104 2.53 8.66 0.65
C ALA A 104 1.89 9.56 1.72
N ALA A 105 1.16 8.98 2.69
CA ALA A 105 0.58 9.74 3.79
C ALA A 105 1.66 10.36 4.68
N LEU A 106 2.75 9.63 4.98
CA LEU A 106 3.87 10.18 5.73
C LEU A 106 4.68 11.21 4.93
N ALA A 107 4.82 11.03 3.61
CA ALA A 107 5.41 12.06 2.76
C ALA A 107 4.56 13.34 2.75
N ALA A 108 3.23 13.22 2.70
CA ALA A 108 2.31 14.36 2.81
C ALA A 108 2.41 15.05 4.19
N VAL A 109 2.60 14.30 5.29
CA VAL A 109 2.88 14.87 6.62
C VAL A 109 4.13 15.74 6.56
N ALA A 110 5.23 15.25 5.98
CA ALA A 110 6.47 16.01 5.88
C ALA A 110 6.35 17.28 5.01
N GLN A 111 5.47 17.27 4.01
CA GLN A 111 5.25 18.39 3.10
C GLN A 111 4.19 19.38 3.57
N SER A 112 3.38 19.02 4.57
CA SER A 112 2.24 19.82 5.02
C SER A 112 2.60 21.14 5.70
N GLY A 113 3.85 21.29 6.17
CA GLY A 113 4.28 22.42 7.00
C GLY A 113 3.65 22.44 8.40
N ILE A 114 2.87 21.42 8.77
CA ILE A 114 2.25 21.30 10.11
C ILE A 114 3.26 20.66 11.05
N GLU A 115 3.51 21.29 12.18
CA GLU A 115 4.35 20.72 13.24
C GLU A 115 3.56 19.73 14.08
N PHE A 116 3.95 18.45 14.00
CA PHE A 116 3.42 17.38 14.85
C PHE A 116 4.39 17.06 15.99
N LYS A 117 3.87 16.62 17.12
CA LYS A 117 4.68 16.31 18.32
C LYS A 117 5.56 15.08 18.14
N THR A 118 5.16 14.16 17.26
CA THR A 118 5.86 12.89 17.05
C THR A 118 6.11 12.60 15.57
N THR A 119 7.16 11.82 15.34
CA THR A 119 7.44 11.25 14.01
C THR A 119 7.44 9.73 14.07
N ILE A 120 6.88 9.11 13.05
CA ILE A 120 6.82 7.65 12.92
C ILE A 120 7.37 7.20 11.57
N SER A 121 8.02 6.04 11.54
CA SER A 121 8.46 5.45 10.29
C SER A 121 7.33 4.71 9.57
N VAL A 122 7.46 4.50 8.28
CA VAL A 122 6.53 3.72 7.45
C VAL A 122 6.27 2.33 8.06
N ARG A 123 7.33 1.63 8.50
CA ARG A 123 7.21 0.33 9.16
C ARG A 123 6.38 0.39 10.45
N THR A 124 6.57 1.46 11.24
CA THR A 124 5.80 1.67 12.46
C THR A 124 4.34 1.94 12.15
N LEU A 125 4.05 2.72 11.11
CA LEU A 125 2.68 3.00 10.66
C LEU A 125 1.96 1.70 10.22
N TYR A 126 2.59 0.86 9.41
CA TYR A 126 2.02 -0.45 9.04
C TYR A 126 1.71 -1.31 10.25
N ARG A 127 2.63 -1.37 11.24
CA ARG A 127 2.39 -2.11 12.49
C ARG A 127 1.20 -1.55 13.27
N TYR A 128 1.08 -0.24 13.40
CA TYR A 128 -0.03 0.40 14.09
C TYR A 128 -1.37 0.15 13.41
N ILE A 129 -1.39 0.03 12.07
CA ILE A 129 -2.58 -0.36 11.32
C ILE A 129 -2.91 -1.84 11.56
N ASP A 130 -1.90 -2.72 11.57
CA ASP A 130 -2.06 -4.15 11.87
C ASP A 130 -2.58 -4.38 13.30
N ASP A 131 -2.07 -3.61 14.27
CA ASP A 131 -2.44 -3.67 15.69
C ASP A 131 -3.80 -2.98 15.98
N GLY A 132 -4.45 -2.37 14.97
CA GLY A 132 -5.77 -1.73 15.10
C GLY A 132 -5.77 -0.48 16.00
N ILE A 133 -4.67 0.28 16.04
CA ILE A 133 -4.51 1.46 16.91
C ILE A 133 -5.35 2.65 16.42
N PHE A 134 -5.64 2.71 15.12
CA PHE A 134 -6.43 3.76 14.51
C PHE A 134 -7.94 3.49 14.66
N LEU A 135 -8.74 4.55 14.76
CA LEU A 135 -10.19 4.44 14.94
C LEU A 135 -10.92 4.00 13.66
N LYS A 136 -10.54 4.55 12.52
CA LYS A 136 -11.23 4.34 11.23
C LYS A 136 -10.37 3.59 10.23
N LEU A 137 -9.03 3.67 10.37
CA LEU A 137 -8.08 3.10 9.42
C LEU A 137 -7.83 1.61 9.73
N THR A 138 -8.06 0.77 8.74
CA THR A 138 -7.87 -0.68 8.83
C THR A 138 -7.05 -1.21 7.65
N ASN A 139 -6.64 -2.47 7.72
CA ASN A 139 -5.94 -3.14 6.61
C ASN A 139 -6.76 -3.20 5.31
N LYS A 140 -8.08 -3.02 5.37
CA LYS A 140 -8.96 -3.00 4.19
C LYS A 140 -8.76 -1.75 3.35
N ASP A 141 -8.34 -0.66 3.99
CA ASP A 141 -8.12 0.65 3.36
C ASP A 141 -6.77 0.71 2.63
N LEU A 142 -5.89 -0.28 2.89
CA LEU A 142 -4.58 -0.36 2.27
C LEU A 142 -4.64 -0.88 0.82
N PRO A 143 -3.73 -0.40 -0.08
CA PRO A 143 -3.75 -0.73 -1.52
C PRO A 143 -3.70 -2.22 -1.83
N VAL A 144 -2.98 -3.01 -1.02
CA VAL A 144 -2.60 -4.39 -1.36
C VAL A 144 -3.21 -5.42 -0.40
N LYS A 145 -3.52 -5.06 0.86
CA LYS A 145 -4.03 -6.00 1.87
C LYS A 145 -5.53 -6.31 1.79
N GLY A 146 -6.27 -5.68 0.85
CA GLY A 146 -7.68 -6.03 0.60
C GLY A 146 -7.84 -7.47 0.12
N LYS A 147 -8.99 -8.09 0.39
CA LYS A 147 -9.29 -9.48 0.01
C LYS A 147 -9.09 -9.71 -1.49
N ARG A 148 -8.09 -10.51 -1.87
CA ARG A 148 -7.90 -10.97 -3.25
C ARG A 148 -8.98 -12.00 -3.61
N LYS A 149 -9.89 -11.65 -4.50
CA LYS A 149 -10.75 -12.64 -5.17
C LYS A 149 -9.91 -13.38 -6.22
N LYS A 150 -9.68 -14.69 -6.03
CA LYS A 150 -9.11 -15.54 -7.08
C LYS A 150 -10.15 -15.68 -8.20
N HIS A 151 -9.89 -15.07 -9.36
CA HIS A 151 -10.66 -15.28 -10.57
C HIS A 151 -9.83 -16.13 -11.53
N ASN A 152 -10.18 -17.39 -11.67
CA ASN A 152 -9.71 -18.22 -12.78
C ASN A 152 -10.51 -17.83 -14.03
N LYS A 153 -9.97 -16.94 -14.85
CA LYS A 153 -10.53 -16.62 -16.16
C LYS A 153 -9.83 -17.46 -17.24
N LYS A 154 -10.61 -18.20 -18.03
CA LYS A 154 -10.12 -18.78 -19.28
C LYS A 154 -9.63 -17.63 -20.18
N VAL A 155 -8.37 -17.68 -20.59
CA VAL A 155 -7.77 -16.68 -21.47
C VAL A 155 -8.33 -16.90 -22.89
N LYS A 156 -9.00 -15.89 -23.44
CA LYS A 156 -9.41 -15.89 -24.86
C LYS A 156 -8.21 -15.47 -25.71
N VAL A 157 -7.80 -16.34 -26.62
CA VAL A 157 -6.70 -16.04 -27.55
C VAL A 157 -7.13 -14.97 -28.54
N GLN A 158 -6.42 -13.84 -28.54
CA GLN A 158 -6.65 -12.75 -29.49
C GLN A 158 -5.89 -13.05 -30.77
N LYS A 159 -6.59 -13.09 -31.91
CA LYS A 159 -6.03 -13.52 -33.20
C LYS A 159 -5.53 -12.34 -34.08
N ARG A 160 -5.47 -11.10 -33.55
CA ARG A 160 -5.07 -9.95 -34.35
C ARG A 160 -3.55 -9.78 -34.35
N ALA A 161 -2.99 -9.59 -35.55
CA ALA A 161 -1.62 -9.14 -35.72
C ALA A 161 -1.47 -7.68 -35.21
N ALA A 162 -0.26 -7.31 -34.78
CA ALA A 162 0.05 -5.94 -34.43
C ALA A 162 -0.11 -5.01 -35.65
N ALA A 163 -0.67 -3.84 -35.45
CA ALA A 163 -0.85 -2.86 -36.52
C ALA A 163 0.46 -2.20 -36.96
N GLY A 164 1.52 -2.25 -36.14
CA GLY A 164 2.79 -1.59 -36.37
C GLY A 164 4.01 -2.40 -35.92
N GLN A 165 5.05 -1.74 -35.45
CA GLN A 165 6.31 -2.39 -35.08
C GLN A 165 6.16 -3.22 -33.80
N SER A 166 6.70 -4.47 -33.81
CA SER A 166 6.77 -5.31 -32.63
C SER A 166 7.69 -4.69 -31.58
N ILE A 167 7.38 -4.94 -30.30
CA ILE A 167 8.20 -4.56 -29.14
C ILE A 167 9.64 -5.10 -29.23
N GLU A 168 9.87 -6.19 -29.96
CA GLU A 168 11.21 -6.74 -30.19
C GLU A 168 12.15 -5.77 -30.92
N LYS A 169 11.58 -4.83 -31.70
CA LYS A 169 12.35 -3.78 -32.39
C LYS A 169 12.60 -2.56 -31.50
N ARG A 170 12.09 -2.55 -30.30
CA ARG A 170 12.28 -1.47 -29.35
C ARG A 170 13.75 -1.46 -28.87
N PRO A 171 14.42 -0.30 -28.85
CA PRO A 171 15.80 -0.21 -28.38
C PRO A 171 15.95 -0.75 -26.95
N GLU A 172 17.03 -1.49 -26.68
CA GLU A 172 17.31 -2.10 -25.39
C GLU A 172 17.40 -1.06 -24.24
N VAL A 173 17.86 0.14 -24.53
CA VAL A 173 17.93 1.27 -23.58
C VAL A 173 16.58 1.60 -22.95
N VAL A 174 15.47 1.26 -23.61
CA VAL A 174 14.12 1.47 -23.08
C VAL A 174 13.81 0.48 -21.97
N GLU A 175 14.36 -0.73 -22.02
CA GLU A 175 14.14 -1.75 -20.98
C GLU A 175 14.78 -1.36 -19.67
N ASN A 176 15.99 -0.78 -19.71
CA ASN A 176 16.75 -0.38 -18.54
C ASN A 176 16.14 0.83 -17.80
N ARG A 177 15.17 1.53 -18.43
CA ARG A 177 14.48 2.72 -17.85
C ARG A 177 15.43 3.85 -17.47
N GLU A 178 16.58 3.94 -18.12
CA GLU A 178 17.61 4.96 -17.82
C GLU A 178 17.39 6.26 -18.57
N VAL A 179 16.73 6.18 -19.72
CA VAL A 179 16.52 7.32 -20.62
C VAL A 179 15.07 7.81 -20.50
N PHE A 180 14.92 9.13 -20.38
CA PHE A 180 13.61 9.79 -20.41
C PHE A 180 13.02 9.83 -21.81
N GLY A 181 11.68 9.83 -21.89
CA GLY A 181 10.94 10.01 -23.14
C GLY A 181 10.36 8.72 -23.71
N HIS A 182 10.37 7.63 -22.96
CA HIS A 182 9.78 6.36 -23.35
C HIS A 182 8.52 6.08 -22.52
N TRP A 183 7.37 6.09 -23.20
CA TRP A 183 6.06 6.04 -22.58
C TRP A 183 5.36 4.69 -22.80
N GLU A 184 4.54 4.32 -21.88
CA GLU A 184 3.55 3.26 -22.02
C GLU A 184 2.17 3.92 -22.10
N MET A 185 1.32 3.50 -23.03
CA MET A 185 -0.02 4.06 -23.20
C MET A 185 -1.07 2.97 -23.11
N ASP A 186 -2.17 3.27 -22.38
CA ASP A 186 -3.29 2.35 -22.17
C ASP A 186 -4.60 3.11 -22.02
N THR A 187 -5.71 2.40 -22.13
CA THR A 187 -7.04 2.97 -21.86
C THR A 187 -7.69 2.37 -20.64
N VAL A 188 -8.21 3.22 -19.77
CA VAL A 188 -8.97 2.82 -18.59
C VAL A 188 -10.47 3.02 -18.87
N LYS A 189 -11.22 1.91 -18.88
CA LYS A 189 -12.66 1.90 -19.23
C LYS A 189 -13.54 2.17 -18.02
N GLY A 190 -14.60 2.94 -18.20
CA GLY A 190 -15.65 3.15 -17.21
C GLY A 190 -16.56 1.95 -17.01
N LYS A 191 -17.82 2.19 -16.67
CA LYS A 191 -18.86 1.17 -16.43
C LYS A 191 -19.26 0.51 -17.74
N ARG A 192 -19.07 -0.81 -17.81
CA ARG A 192 -19.36 -1.58 -19.02
C ARG A 192 -20.83 -1.47 -19.43
N GLY A 193 -21.09 -1.08 -20.69
CA GLY A 193 -22.42 -0.99 -21.26
C GLY A 193 -23.21 0.28 -20.89
N VAL A 194 -22.62 1.19 -20.13
CA VAL A 194 -23.20 2.46 -19.71
C VAL A 194 -22.32 3.63 -20.14
N THR A 195 -21.09 3.66 -19.66
CA THR A 195 -20.11 4.73 -19.95
C THR A 195 -19.57 4.61 -21.37
N LYS A 196 -19.63 5.68 -22.14
CA LYS A 196 -19.00 5.79 -23.46
C LYS A 196 -17.56 6.29 -23.33
N SER A 197 -17.31 7.23 -22.44
CA SER A 197 -16.00 7.83 -22.21
C SER A 197 -15.02 6.83 -21.59
N CYS A 198 -13.74 7.06 -21.85
CA CYS A 198 -12.64 6.34 -21.23
C CYS A 198 -11.50 7.32 -20.90
N MET A 199 -10.53 6.87 -20.15
CA MET A 199 -9.32 7.65 -19.89
C MET A 199 -8.18 7.06 -20.69
N LEU A 200 -7.46 7.90 -21.43
CA LEU A 200 -6.16 7.60 -22.00
C LEU A 200 -5.11 7.90 -20.93
N VAL A 201 -4.29 6.93 -20.62
CA VAL A 201 -3.24 7.04 -19.60
C VAL A 201 -1.89 6.81 -20.27
N LEU A 202 -1.02 7.80 -20.19
CA LEU A 202 0.37 7.71 -20.64
C LEU A 202 1.25 7.73 -19.39
N THR A 203 2.13 6.73 -19.23
CA THR A 203 3.06 6.62 -18.11
C THR A 203 4.48 6.62 -18.63
N GLU A 204 5.32 7.55 -18.21
CA GLU A 204 6.74 7.61 -18.55
C GLU A 204 7.51 6.56 -17.75
N ARG A 205 8.36 5.78 -18.44
CA ARG A 205 8.99 4.57 -17.85
C ARG A 205 10.06 4.86 -16.81
N LYS A 206 10.81 5.94 -16.95
CA LYS A 206 11.89 6.33 -16.04
C LYS A 206 11.37 7.08 -14.82
N THR A 207 10.64 8.15 -15.06
CA THR A 207 10.20 9.11 -14.03
C THR A 207 8.88 8.73 -13.40
N ARG A 208 8.13 7.80 -14.00
CA ARG A 208 6.76 7.45 -13.63
C ARG A 208 5.76 8.61 -13.75
N ASN A 209 6.13 9.67 -14.44
CA ASN A 209 5.21 10.75 -14.74
C ASN A 209 4.02 10.21 -15.52
N GLU A 210 2.85 10.75 -15.21
CA GLU A 210 1.59 10.34 -15.81
C GLU A 210 0.93 11.52 -16.51
N ILE A 211 0.26 11.21 -17.61
CA ILE A 211 -0.66 12.13 -18.29
C ILE A 211 -1.96 11.37 -18.46
N ILE A 212 -3.04 11.94 -17.97
CA ILE A 212 -4.37 11.34 -18.06
C ILE A 212 -5.28 12.26 -18.87
N VAL A 213 -5.85 11.74 -19.95
CA VAL A 213 -6.75 12.49 -20.83
C VAL A 213 -8.10 11.78 -20.91
N LYS A 214 -9.19 12.50 -20.68
CA LYS A 214 -10.53 12.00 -20.91
C LYS A 214 -10.83 11.94 -22.41
N LEU A 215 -11.25 10.77 -22.88
CA LEU A 215 -11.71 10.54 -24.24
C LEU A 215 -13.22 10.40 -24.24
N GLN A 216 -13.87 10.87 -25.29
CA GLN A 216 -15.33 10.76 -25.44
C GLN A 216 -15.77 9.30 -25.72
N ASP A 217 -14.91 8.53 -26.38
CA ASP A 217 -15.12 7.11 -26.65
C ASP A 217 -13.77 6.37 -26.77
N GLN A 218 -13.82 5.05 -26.98
CA GLN A 218 -12.65 4.18 -27.11
C GLN A 218 -12.34 3.85 -28.57
N LYS A 219 -12.44 4.84 -29.46
CA LYS A 219 -12.06 4.64 -30.87
C LYS A 219 -10.62 5.09 -31.13
N ALA A 220 -10.02 4.54 -32.19
CA ALA A 220 -8.67 4.92 -32.61
C ALA A 220 -8.57 6.43 -32.93
N GLU A 221 -9.57 6.99 -33.60
CA GLU A 221 -9.68 8.41 -33.91
C GLU A 221 -9.58 9.29 -32.64
N SER A 222 -10.31 8.91 -31.58
CA SER A 222 -10.30 9.66 -30.31
C SER A 222 -8.94 9.66 -29.62
N VAL A 223 -8.16 8.57 -29.78
CA VAL A 223 -6.80 8.46 -29.25
C VAL A 223 -5.84 9.32 -30.07
N VAL A 224 -5.97 9.29 -31.40
CA VAL A 224 -5.16 10.16 -32.31
C VAL A 224 -5.43 11.65 -31.99
N ASP A 225 -6.69 12.05 -31.87
CA ASP A 225 -7.08 13.43 -31.53
C ASP A 225 -6.52 13.87 -30.17
N ALA A 226 -6.46 12.96 -29.20
CA ALA A 226 -5.86 13.26 -27.90
C ALA A 226 -4.35 13.51 -28.01
N LEU A 227 -3.64 12.68 -28.76
CA LEU A 227 -2.20 12.88 -29.00
C LEU A 227 -1.94 14.16 -29.81
N ASP A 228 -2.81 14.48 -30.76
CA ASP A 228 -2.73 15.73 -31.53
C ASP A 228 -2.87 16.96 -30.63
N ARG A 229 -3.79 16.91 -29.67
CA ARG A 229 -3.94 17.99 -28.65
C ARG A 229 -2.72 18.12 -27.78
N ILE A 230 -2.16 17.00 -27.34
CA ILE A 230 -0.93 16.98 -26.53
C ILE A 230 0.23 17.54 -27.34
N GLU A 231 0.39 17.15 -28.63
CA GLU A 231 1.44 17.64 -29.49
C GLU A 231 1.33 19.15 -29.71
N ARG A 232 0.14 19.68 -30.02
CA ARG A 232 -0.09 21.13 -30.16
C ARG A 232 0.23 21.89 -28.87
N LYS A 233 -0.02 21.30 -27.71
CA LYS A 233 0.31 21.91 -26.41
C LYS A 233 1.82 22.01 -26.19
N TRP A 234 2.59 21.00 -26.57
CA TRP A 234 4.04 20.91 -26.34
C TRP A 234 4.87 21.42 -27.52
N GLY A 235 4.28 21.55 -28.70
CA GLY A 235 4.97 22.02 -29.91
C GLY A 235 6.16 21.12 -30.28
N ASP A 236 7.24 21.74 -30.70
CA ASP A 236 8.48 21.06 -31.11
C ASP A 236 9.13 20.23 -30.01
N MET A 237 8.82 20.50 -28.75
CA MET A 237 9.32 19.70 -27.63
C MET A 237 8.71 18.31 -27.57
N PHE A 238 7.58 18.06 -28.23
CA PHE A 238 6.87 16.79 -28.18
C PHE A 238 7.80 15.63 -28.55
N LYS A 239 8.58 15.73 -29.63
CA LYS A 239 9.52 14.68 -30.08
C LYS A 239 10.56 14.31 -29.01
N ASN A 240 11.00 15.28 -28.19
CA ASN A 240 11.97 15.05 -27.13
C ASN A 240 11.34 14.40 -25.90
N ILE A 241 10.06 14.73 -25.64
CA ILE A 241 9.30 14.21 -24.50
C ILE A 241 8.73 12.83 -24.82
N PHE A 242 8.22 12.61 -26.04
CA PHE A 242 7.58 11.36 -26.47
C PHE A 242 8.42 10.66 -27.55
N ARG A 243 9.61 10.22 -27.18
CA ARG A 243 10.52 9.53 -28.11
C ARG A 243 9.96 8.22 -28.63
N SER A 244 9.32 7.45 -27.77
CA SER A 244 8.58 6.26 -28.16
C SER A 244 7.40 6.00 -27.23
N ILE A 245 6.38 5.35 -27.76
CA ILE A 245 5.19 4.93 -27.01
C ILE A 245 4.98 3.44 -27.22
N THR A 246 4.79 2.70 -26.13
CA THR A 246 4.47 1.26 -26.16
C THR A 246 3.01 1.05 -25.84
N VAL A 247 2.32 0.29 -26.71
CA VAL A 247 0.87 0.01 -26.60
C VAL A 247 0.59 -1.49 -26.66
N ASP A 248 -0.62 -1.90 -26.27
CA ASP A 248 -1.10 -3.25 -26.58
C ASP A 248 -1.74 -3.33 -27.99
N ASN A 249 -2.25 -4.51 -28.32
CA ASN A 249 -2.97 -4.75 -29.57
C ASN A 249 -4.46 -4.41 -29.48
N GLY A 250 -4.83 -3.38 -28.67
CA GLY A 250 -6.19 -2.89 -28.57
C GLY A 250 -6.70 -2.28 -29.88
N VAL A 251 -8.02 -2.30 -30.07
CA VAL A 251 -8.65 -1.71 -31.27
C VAL A 251 -8.43 -0.20 -31.30
N GLU A 252 -8.35 0.41 -30.14
CA GLU A 252 -8.08 1.84 -29.92
C GLU A 252 -6.71 2.29 -30.38
N PHE A 253 -5.78 1.35 -30.53
CA PHE A 253 -4.40 1.61 -31.02
C PHE A 253 -4.16 1.05 -32.43
N SER A 254 -5.22 0.73 -33.19
CA SER A 254 -5.08 0.11 -34.50
C SER A 254 -4.61 1.07 -35.60
N ASP A 255 -4.77 2.37 -35.40
CA ASP A 255 -4.28 3.39 -36.35
C ASP A 255 -2.84 3.81 -36.02
N CYS A 256 -1.88 2.96 -36.41
CA CYS A 256 -0.46 3.20 -36.18
C CYS A 256 0.01 4.47 -36.88
N ASP A 257 -0.40 4.68 -38.10
CA ASP A 257 0.03 5.82 -38.92
C ASP A 257 -0.49 7.14 -38.35
N GLY A 258 -1.75 7.19 -37.92
CA GLY A 258 -2.34 8.34 -37.27
C GLY A 258 -1.65 8.65 -35.93
N LEU A 259 -1.31 7.62 -35.15
CA LEU A 259 -0.61 7.79 -33.86
C LEU A 259 0.84 8.28 -34.03
N GLU A 260 1.57 7.84 -35.06
CA GLU A 260 2.95 8.26 -35.33
C GLU A 260 3.06 9.60 -36.07
N LYS A 261 2.05 9.97 -36.85
CA LYS A 261 2.08 11.17 -37.69
C LYS A 261 2.00 12.43 -36.85
N SER A 262 2.82 13.43 -37.16
CA SER A 262 2.75 14.76 -36.55
C SER A 262 1.54 15.56 -37.05
N ALA A 263 0.82 16.18 -36.09
CA ALA A 263 -0.27 17.12 -36.39
C ALA A 263 0.21 18.55 -36.70
N ILE A 264 1.45 18.88 -36.35
CA ILE A 264 2.05 20.21 -36.55
C ILE A 264 3.08 20.26 -37.67
N HIS A 265 3.74 19.13 -37.98
CA HIS A 265 4.74 19.01 -39.05
C HIS A 265 4.30 17.98 -40.07
N PRO A 266 3.62 18.39 -41.18
CA PRO A 266 3.16 17.48 -42.21
C PRO A 266 4.28 16.66 -42.82
N GLY A 267 4.10 15.33 -42.88
CA GLY A 267 5.06 14.41 -43.45
C GLY A 267 6.12 13.89 -42.45
N GLU A 268 6.16 14.38 -41.24
CA GLU A 268 7.04 13.90 -40.16
C GLU A 268 6.33 12.99 -39.17
N LYS A 269 7.14 12.14 -38.51
CA LYS A 269 6.67 11.36 -37.37
C LYS A 269 6.91 12.13 -36.07
N ARG A 270 5.89 12.16 -35.20
CA ARG A 270 5.98 12.76 -33.84
C ARG A 270 6.62 11.82 -32.84
N THR A 271 6.45 10.50 -33.02
CA THR A 271 6.93 9.46 -32.08
C THR A 271 7.08 8.12 -32.80
N PHE A 272 7.71 7.13 -32.16
CA PHE A 272 7.76 5.74 -32.63
C PHE A 272 6.84 4.88 -31.77
N LEU A 273 5.99 4.06 -32.40
CA LEU A 273 5.05 3.20 -31.75
C LEU A 273 5.52 1.74 -31.74
N PHE A 274 5.48 1.10 -30.56
CA PHE A 274 5.81 -0.32 -30.40
C PHE A 274 4.62 -1.08 -29.81
N TYR A 275 4.31 -2.24 -30.38
CA TYR A 275 3.21 -3.09 -29.96
C TYR A 275 3.72 -4.27 -29.14
N CYS A 276 3.16 -4.47 -27.95
CA CYS A 276 3.43 -5.62 -27.09
C CYS A 276 2.99 -6.93 -27.72
N HIS A 277 3.60 -8.03 -27.28
CA HIS A 277 3.09 -9.35 -27.62
C HIS A 277 1.67 -9.57 -27.06
N PRO A 278 0.84 -10.34 -27.77
CA PRO A 278 -0.45 -10.69 -27.24
C PRO A 278 -0.34 -11.37 -25.87
N TYR A 279 -1.19 -10.96 -24.90
CA TYR A 279 -1.21 -11.48 -23.50
C TYR A 279 0.01 -11.19 -22.65
N SER A 280 0.94 -10.34 -23.08
CA SER A 280 2.16 -10.00 -22.36
C SER A 280 2.00 -8.69 -21.58
N SER A 281 1.07 -8.63 -20.64
CA SER A 281 0.80 -7.41 -19.83
C SER A 281 2.03 -6.94 -19.03
N TRP A 282 2.93 -7.86 -18.69
CA TRP A 282 4.19 -7.53 -17.99
C TRP A 282 5.12 -6.61 -18.79
N GLU A 283 5.01 -6.57 -20.12
CA GLU A 283 5.78 -5.69 -20.99
C GLU A 283 5.41 -4.21 -20.79
N ARG A 284 4.24 -3.95 -20.16
CA ARG A 284 3.72 -2.62 -19.77
C ARG A 284 3.48 -2.53 -18.25
N GLY A 285 4.44 -2.99 -17.48
CA GLY A 285 4.30 -3.05 -16.01
C GLY A 285 4.12 -1.68 -15.35
N SER A 286 4.59 -0.59 -15.99
CA SER A 286 4.40 0.77 -15.48
C SER A 286 2.92 1.14 -15.54
N ASN A 287 2.27 0.98 -16.69
CA ASN A 287 0.85 1.26 -16.87
C ASN A 287 -0.06 0.39 -15.98
N GLU A 288 0.27 -0.90 -15.80
CA GLU A 288 -0.52 -1.76 -14.91
C GLU A 288 -0.54 -1.21 -13.47
N ASN A 289 0.60 -0.73 -13.00
CA ASN A 289 0.70 -0.12 -11.67
C ASN A 289 -0.09 1.20 -11.59
N THR A 290 0.09 2.09 -12.57
CA THR A 290 -0.66 3.35 -12.68
C THR A 290 -2.17 3.11 -12.74
N ASN A 291 -2.62 2.21 -13.61
CA ASN A 291 -4.03 1.86 -13.71
C ASN A 291 -4.61 1.32 -12.40
N ARG A 292 -3.80 0.62 -11.59
CA ARG A 292 -4.19 0.18 -10.25
C ARG A 292 -4.35 1.34 -9.28
N LEU A 293 -3.51 2.38 -9.36
CA LEU A 293 -3.61 3.60 -8.55
C LEU A 293 -4.86 4.39 -8.95
N ILE A 294 -5.07 4.64 -10.24
CA ILE A 294 -6.27 5.29 -10.76
C ILE A 294 -7.53 4.58 -10.25
N ARG A 295 -7.54 3.24 -10.25
CA ARG A 295 -8.67 2.41 -9.77
C ARG A 295 -8.93 2.47 -8.27
N ARG A 296 -8.06 3.08 -7.49
CA ARG A 296 -8.34 3.41 -6.06
C ARG A 296 -9.26 4.62 -5.93
N HIS A 297 -9.12 5.59 -6.84
CA HIS A 297 -9.93 6.80 -6.87
C HIS A 297 -11.20 6.61 -7.67
N ILE A 298 -11.11 5.84 -8.76
CA ILE A 298 -12.25 5.49 -9.62
C ILE A 298 -12.37 3.97 -9.72
N PRO A 299 -13.11 3.32 -8.81
CA PRO A 299 -13.34 1.88 -8.84
C PRO A 299 -13.96 1.38 -10.14
N LYS A 300 -13.78 0.08 -10.44
CA LYS A 300 -14.42 -0.54 -11.60
C LYS A 300 -15.94 -0.47 -11.47
N GLY A 301 -16.59 0.04 -12.50
CA GLY A 301 -18.05 0.17 -12.53
C GLY A 301 -18.58 1.57 -12.24
N GLU A 302 -17.70 2.55 -11.97
CA GLU A 302 -18.07 3.95 -11.95
C GLU A 302 -18.24 4.52 -13.36
N ASP A 303 -19.10 5.54 -13.46
CA ASP A 303 -19.35 6.25 -14.71
C ASP A 303 -18.34 7.39 -14.89
N PHE A 304 -17.62 7.38 -16.00
CA PHE A 304 -16.64 8.42 -16.32
C PHE A 304 -17.29 9.63 -17.00
N ASP A 305 -18.50 9.48 -17.53
CA ASP A 305 -19.19 10.57 -18.20
C ASP A 305 -19.52 11.70 -17.21
N GLU A 306 -19.75 11.36 -15.93
CA GLU A 306 -20.02 12.30 -14.84
C GLU A 306 -18.75 12.97 -14.26
N LYS A 307 -17.55 12.46 -14.54
CA LYS A 307 -16.29 13.03 -14.01
C LYS A 307 -15.89 14.28 -14.78
N GLN A 308 -15.52 15.31 -14.05
CA GLN A 308 -15.01 16.57 -14.63
C GLN A 308 -13.49 16.51 -14.80
N ASP A 309 -12.93 17.38 -15.65
CA ASP A 309 -11.50 17.43 -15.90
C ASP A 309 -10.69 17.69 -14.63
N ARG A 310 -11.21 18.50 -13.70
CA ARG A 310 -10.58 18.72 -12.38
C ARG A 310 -10.44 17.44 -11.54
N ASP A 311 -11.36 16.47 -11.68
CA ASP A 311 -11.29 15.21 -10.96
C ASP A 311 -10.15 14.36 -11.52
N ILE A 312 -9.91 14.47 -12.83
CA ILE A 312 -8.83 13.78 -13.54
C ILE A 312 -7.48 14.40 -13.19
N GLU A 313 -7.37 15.72 -13.17
CA GLU A 313 -6.16 16.44 -12.74
C GLU A 313 -5.79 16.12 -11.29
N TYR A 314 -6.78 16.02 -10.42
CA TYR A 314 -6.56 15.59 -9.03
C TYR A 314 -5.98 14.19 -8.97
N ILE A 315 -6.52 13.22 -9.73
CA ILE A 315 -6.03 11.84 -9.76
C ILE A 315 -4.60 11.80 -10.29
N GLU A 316 -4.28 12.53 -11.36
CA GLU A 316 -2.92 12.64 -11.93
C GLU A 316 -1.93 13.14 -10.85
N THR A 317 -2.29 14.19 -10.13
CA THR A 317 -1.47 14.76 -9.06
C THR A 317 -1.23 13.79 -7.92
N VAL A 318 -2.28 13.09 -7.46
CA VAL A 318 -2.19 12.15 -6.32
C VAL A 318 -1.42 10.90 -6.72
N SER A 319 -1.63 10.38 -7.92
CA SER A 319 -0.91 9.22 -8.44
C SER A 319 0.59 9.50 -8.51
N TYR A 320 0.98 10.67 -9.01
CA TYR A 320 2.38 11.10 -9.08
C TYR A 320 3.01 11.25 -7.68
N THR A 321 2.32 11.89 -6.75
CA THR A 321 2.81 12.05 -5.36
C THR A 321 2.99 10.69 -4.69
N HIS A 322 2.08 9.76 -4.93
CA HIS A 322 2.14 8.40 -4.40
C HIS A 322 3.37 7.64 -4.93
N LEU A 323 3.67 7.75 -6.22
CA LEU A 323 4.82 7.08 -6.83
C LEU A 323 6.15 7.67 -6.33
N ARG A 324 6.22 8.99 -6.21
CA ARG A 324 7.42 9.67 -5.74
C ARG A 324 7.75 9.38 -4.27
N ALA A 325 6.76 9.12 -3.44
CA ALA A 325 6.97 8.73 -2.05
C ALA A 325 7.73 7.39 -1.91
N HIS A 326 7.70 6.53 -2.95
CA HIS A 326 8.45 5.27 -2.99
C HIS A 326 9.89 5.42 -3.52
N GLU A 327 10.24 6.56 -4.12
CA GLU A 327 11.54 6.78 -4.76
C GLU A 327 12.47 7.68 -3.94
N THR A 328 12.01 8.30 -2.87
CA THR A 328 12.85 9.06 -1.94
C THR A 328 13.49 8.11 -0.93
N PRO A 329 14.84 8.08 -0.82
CA PRO A 329 15.58 7.22 0.11
C PRO A 329 15.31 7.54 1.58
#